data_eaa0ce67dad3b6d9938e8338e78ab17b
#
_entry.id   eaa0ce67dad3b6d9938e8338e78ab17b
#
_cell.length_a   1.000
_cell.length_b   1.000
_cell.length_c   1.000
_cell.angle_alpha   90.00
_cell.angle_beta   90.00
_cell.angle_gamma   90.00
#
_symmetry.space_group_name_H-M   'P 1'
#
loop_
_entity.id
_entity.type
_entity.pdbx_description
1 polymer ?
#
loop_
_entity_poly.entity_id
_entity_poly.type
_entity_poly.pdbx_seq_one_letter_code
_entity_poly.pdbx_strand_id
1 'polypeptide(L)'
;MNSDVSDFNPEDFKLLPEVVKALEEPRRPRSVLNYMCGCDTADPVIRLSLDTEEKVRSLLLIWFASGSSLDALCQPFAPVIRELKAQPPTLIGEDWDSLEGKVAKVLLADQLSRSCFRGTAEAFSYDQIAKKLVRELVAVDLIEETLELPAAFLYLLPWALAHSEDLEDLDYARELIDKAAASSPSFSLFSDRNRRAVEQHRQVLEKFGRYPHRNKQLGRNNTPEEKAWLEDTENLPVWAGGNLSIEENIT
;
A
#
# COMPACT_ATOMS: atom_id res chain seq x y z
N MET A 1 -29.13 1.65 -4.31
CA MET A 1 -28.99 2.05 -2.90
C MET A 1 -27.63 2.69 -2.79
N ASN A 2 -27.56 4.00 -2.62
CA ASN A 2 -26.30 4.68 -2.33
C ASN A 2 -25.87 4.26 -0.92
N SER A 3 -24.97 3.29 -0.80
CA SER A 3 -24.23 3.08 0.43
C SER A 3 -23.28 4.26 0.55
N ASP A 4 -23.56 5.10 1.51
CA ASP A 4 -22.73 6.25 1.87
C ASP A 4 -21.30 5.77 2.12
N VAL A 5 -20.35 6.31 1.34
CA VAL A 5 -18.93 5.93 1.35
C VAL A 5 -18.22 6.38 2.65
N SER A 6 -19.00 6.97 3.61
CA SER A 6 -18.48 7.53 4.86
C SER A 6 -18.27 6.54 6.02
N ASP A 7 -18.64 5.25 5.88
CA ASP A 7 -18.85 4.38 7.05
C ASP A 7 -17.87 3.21 7.21
N PHE A 8 -16.56 3.41 6.89
CA PHE A 8 -15.59 2.46 7.41
C PHE A 8 -15.46 2.61 8.92
N ASN A 9 -15.87 1.57 9.65
CA ASN A 9 -15.74 1.50 11.10
C ASN A 9 -14.59 0.52 11.47
N PRO A 10 -13.46 1.00 12.03
CA PRO A 10 -12.39 0.13 12.48
C PRO A 10 -12.83 -0.91 13.51
N GLU A 11 -13.86 -0.62 14.30
CA GLU A 11 -14.40 -1.56 15.29
C GLU A 11 -15.08 -2.75 14.63
N ASP A 12 -15.81 -2.54 13.52
CA ASP A 12 -16.42 -3.63 12.76
C ASP A 12 -15.35 -4.44 12.00
N PHE A 13 -14.35 -3.77 11.45
CA PHE A 13 -13.25 -4.44 10.74
C PHE A 13 -12.51 -5.44 11.62
N LYS A 14 -12.19 -5.07 12.86
CA LYS A 14 -11.48 -5.97 13.79
C LYS A 14 -12.29 -7.20 14.20
N LEU A 15 -13.61 -7.18 14.02
CA LEU A 15 -14.51 -8.30 14.34
C LEU A 15 -14.72 -9.26 13.16
N LEU A 16 -14.24 -8.93 11.96
CA LEU A 16 -14.34 -9.82 10.81
C LEU A 16 -13.60 -11.13 11.12
N PRO A 17 -14.22 -12.30 10.89
CA PRO A 17 -13.61 -13.59 11.23
C PRO A 17 -12.23 -13.80 10.63
N GLU A 18 -12.03 -13.38 9.38
CA GLU A 18 -10.76 -13.54 8.68
C GLU A 18 -9.69 -12.56 9.17
N VAL A 19 -10.08 -11.39 9.68
CA VAL A 19 -9.17 -10.45 10.34
C VAL A 19 -8.70 -11.05 11.67
N VAL A 20 -9.62 -11.56 12.49
CA VAL A 20 -9.30 -12.22 13.78
C VAL A 20 -8.32 -13.36 13.55
N LYS A 21 -8.63 -14.27 12.63
CA LYS A 21 -7.79 -15.43 12.29
C LYS A 21 -6.40 -15.00 11.76
N ALA A 22 -6.35 -13.95 10.95
CA ALA A 22 -5.08 -13.43 10.43
C ALA A 22 -4.17 -12.87 11.53
N LEU A 23 -4.76 -12.25 12.55
CA LEU A 23 -4.02 -11.71 13.70
C LEU A 23 -3.49 -12.82 14.63
N GLU A 24 -4.16 -13.98 14.68
CA GLU A 24 -3.69 -15.16 15.43
C GLU A 24 -2.50 -15.86 14.73
N GLU A 25 -2.47 -15.86 13.40
CA GLU A 25 -1.45 -16.53 12.59
C GLU A 25 -0.79 -15.56 11.58
N PRO A 26 -0.21 -14.44 12.01
CA PRO A 26 0.24 -13.36 11.10
C PRO A 26 1.40 -13.78 10.18
N ARG A 27 2.09 -14.88 10.48
CA ARG A 27 3.26 -15.36 9.73
C ARG A 27 2.90 -16.27 8.52
N ARG A 28 1.72 -16.10 7.95
CA ARG A 28 1.30 -16.78 6.72
C ARG A 28 1.00 -15.76 5.62
N PRO A 29 1.43 -15.97 4.36
CA PRO A 29 1.09 -15.05 3.27
C PRO A 29 -0.42 -14.84 3.17
N ARG A 30 -1.19 -15.91 3.28
CA ARG A 30 -2.66 -15.88 3.24
C ARG A 30 -3.26 -15.00 4.35
N SER A 31 -2.70 -15.04 5.56
CA SER A 31 -3.15 -14.18 6.66
C SER A 31 -2.93 -12.71 6.34
N VAL A 32 -1.80 -12.36 5.73
CA VAL A 32 -1.53 -10.98 5.29
C VAL A 32 -2.57 -10.52 4.25
N LEU A 33 -2.84 -11.35 3.23
CA LEU A 33 -3.82 -11.02 2.20
C LEU A 33 -5.25 -10.92 2.76
N ASN A 34 -5.64 -11.87 3.60
CA ASN A 34 -6.96 -11.88 4.25
C ASN A 34 -7.16 -10.67 5.15
N TYR A 35 -6.12 -10.30 5.93
CA TYR A 35 -6.14 -9.10 6.76
C TYR A 35 -6.30 -7.84 5.92
N MET A 36 -5.50 -7.71 4.86
CA MET A 36 -5.55 -6.53 3.98
C MET A 36 -6.92 -6.38 3.30
N CYS A 37 -7.56 -7.49 2.93
CA CYS A 37 -8.85 -7.50 2.25
C CYS A 37 -10.05 -7.63 3.19
N GLY A 38 -9.86 -7.97 4.46
CA GLY A 38 -10.96 -8.21 5.41
C GLY A 38 -11.85 -9.41 5.04
N CYS A 39 -11.33 -10.39 4.29
CA CYS A 39 -12.10 -11.56 3.82
C CYS A 39 -11.18 -12.74 3.49
N ASP A 40 -11.75 -13.93 3.28
CA ASP A 40 -10.99 -15.10 2.82
C ASP A 40 -10.66 -15.00 1.33
N THR A 41 -9.43 -14.59 1.04
CA THR A 41 -8.93 -14.42 -0.33
C THR A 41 -8.69 -15.75 -1.06
N ALA A 42 -8.80 -16.91 -0.37
CA ALA A 42 -8.69 -18.24 -0.96
C ALA A 42 -10.05 -18.82 -1.37
N ASP A 43 -11.16 -18.34 -0.79
CA ASP A 43 -12.49 -18.79 -1.17
C ASP A 43 -12.78 -18.40 -2.63
N PRO A 44 -13.12 -19.35 -3.53
CA PRO A 44 -13.30 -19.06 -4.95
C PRO A 44 -14.42 -18.05 -5.24
N VAL A 45 -15.47 -18.00 -4.43
CA VAL A 45 -16.60 -17.08 -4.60
C VAL A 45 -16.19 -15.67 -4.13
N ILE A 46 -15.56 -15.58 -2.97
CA ILE A 46 -15.04 -14.31 -2.43
C ILE A 46 -13.96 -13.75 -3.33
N ARG A 47 -13.10 -14.62 -3.90
CA ARG A 47 -12.04 -14.20 -4.82
C ARG A 47 -12.56 -13.41 -6.02
N LEU A 48 -13.73 -13.77 -6.57
CA LEU A 48 -14.36 -13.01 -7.64
C LEU A 48 -14.74 -11.59 -7.20
N SER A 49 -15.09 -11.40 -5.92
CA SER A 49 -15.38 -10.08 -5.38
C SER A 49 -14.14 -9.19 -5.24
N LEU A 50 -12.94 -9.77 -5.18
CA LEU A 50 -11.68 -9.01 -5.12
C LEU A 50 -11.41 -8.24 -6.42
N ASP A 51 -12.10 -8.59 -7.50
CA ASP A 51 -12.00 -7.95 -8.80
C ASP A 51 -13.21 -7.05 -9.09
N THR A 52 -13.74 -6.40 -8.07
CA THR A 52 -14.87 -5.47 -8.17
C THR A 52 -14.50 -4.05 -7.74
N GLU A 53 -15.20 -3.06 -8.30
CA GLU A 53 -15.08 -1.65 -7.89
C GLU A 53 -15.31 -1.47 -6.39
N GLU A 54 -16.37 -2.11 -5.87
CA GLU A 54 -16.75 -2.02 -4.45
C GLU A 54 -15.59 -2.46 -3.55
N LYS A 55 -14.92 -3.56 -3.91
CA LYS A 55 -13.79 -4.07 -3.13
C LYS A 55 -12.59 -3.15 -3.17
N VAL A 56 -12.19 -2.67 -4.34
CA VAL A 56 -11.08 -1.71 -4.45
C VAL A 56 -11.40 -0.43 -3.67
N ARG A 57 -12.64 0.06 -3.75
CA ARG A 57 -13.10 1.23 -2.98
C ARG A 57 -13.03 0.98 -1.48
N SER A 58 -13.42 -0.22 -1.00
CA SER A 58 -13.31 -0.57 0.42
C SER A 58 -11.86 -0.56 0.92
N LEU A 59 -10.91 -1.03 0.10
CA LEU A 59 -9.47 -0.96 0.45
C LEU A 59 -8.98 0.47 0.59
N LEU A 60 -9.47 1.39 -0.26
CA LEU A 60 -9.15 2.82 -0.13
C LEU A 60 -9.57 3.39 1.22
N LEU A 61 -10.78 3.06 1.65
CA LEU A 61 -11.30 3.52 2.95
C LEU A 61 -10.52 2.91 4.11
N ILE A 62 -10.23 1.61 4.04
CA ILE A 62 -9.50 0.89 5.08
C ILE A 62 -8.06 1.41 5.21
N TRP A 63 -7.32 1.54 4.13
CA TRP A 63 -5.86 1.73 4.19
C TRP A 63 -5.39 3.16 3.94
N PHE A 64 -6.19 3.99 3.26
CA PHE A 64 -5.78 5.35 2.92
C PHE A 64 -6.63 6.44 3.60
N ALA A 65 -7.86 6.11 4.04
CA ALA A 65 -8.72 7.09 4.72
C ALA A 65 -8.80 6.88 6.25
N SER A 66 -8.47 5.69 6.76
CA SER A 66 -8.59 5.37 8.20
C SER A 66 -7.53 6.04 9.09
N GLY A 67 -6.51 6.63 8.50
CA GLY A 67 -5.42 7.28 9.24
C GLY A 67 -4.68 6.31 10.16
N SER A 68 -4.63 6.60 11.47
CA SER A 68 -3.96 5.77 12.49
C SER A 68 -4.90 4.81 13.22
N SER A 69 -6.17 4.73 12.84
CA SER A 69 -7.17 3.94 13.58
C SER A 69 -6.89 2.43 13.60
N LEU A 70 -6.14 1.92 12.62
CA LEU A 70 -5.74 0.51 12.52
C LEU A 70 -4.34 0.21 13.07
N ASP A 71 -3.58 1.20 13.52
CA ASP A 71 -2.17 1.00 13.88
C ASP A 71 -1.98 -0.03 15.00
N ALA A 72 -2.85 0.02 16.03
CA ALA A 72 -2.82 -0.95 17.12
C ALA A 72 -3.17 -2.37 16.65
N LEU A 73 -4.12 -2.48 15.73
CA LEU A 73 -4.56 -3.75 15.17
C LEU A 73 -3.49 -4.40 14.28
N CYS A 74 -2.62 -3.60 13.64
CA CYS A 74 -1.53 -4.10 12.81
C CYS A 74 -0.36 -4.71 13.60
N GLN A 75 -0.25 -4.44 14.91
CA GLN A 75 0.93 -4.82 15.72
C GLN A 75 1.32 -6.30 15.69
N PRO A 76 0.41 -7.28 15.59
CA PRO A 76 0.79 -8.69 15.42
C PRO A 76 1.67 -8.98 14.20
N PHE A 77 1.62 -8.13 13.15
CA PHE A 77 2.49 -8.26 11.97
C PHE A 77 3.90 -7.68 12.16
N ALA A 78 4.14 -6.84 13.18
CA ALA A 78 5.44 -6.21 13.37
C ALA A 78 6.63 -7.19 13.45
N PRO A 79 6.55 -8.34 14.17
CA PRO A 79 7.62 -9.34 14.12
C PRO A 79 7.85 -9.90 12.72
N VAL A 80 6.77 -10.18 11.98
CA VAL A 80 6.84 -10.74 10.62
C VAL A 80 7.47 -9.74 9.64
N ILE A 81 7.12 -8.46 9.76
CA ILE A 81 7.74 -7.39 8.96
C ILE A 81 9.25 -7.36 9.18
N ARG A 82 9.71 -7.51 10.42
CA ARG A 82 11.15 -7.55 10.75
C ARG A 82 11.86 -8.75 10.13
N GLU A 83 11.17 -9.88 9.94
CA GLU A 83 11.72 -11.04 9.27
C GLU A 83 12.06 -10.78 7.78
N LEU A 84 11.47 -9.76 7.13
CA LEU A 84 11.87 -9.37 5.77
C LEU A 84 13.35 -8.99 5.64
N LYS A 85 13.98 -8.60 6.75
CA LYS A 85 15.41 -8.26 6.82
C LYS A 85 16.28 -9.39 7.39
N ALA A 86 15.69 -10.55 7.70
CA ALA A 86 16.43 -11.66 8.29
C ALA A 86 17.54 -12.18 7.36
N GLN A 87 18.68 -12.51 7.96
CA GLN A 87 19.79 -13.13 7.26
C GLN A 87 20.23 -14.38 8.06
N PRO A 88 20.03 -15.58 7.53
CA PRO A 88 19.43 -15.90 6.22
C PRO A 88 17.92 -15.58 6.15
N PRO A 89 17.35 -15.48 4.95
CA PRO A 89 15.91 -15.22 4.77
C PRO A 89 15.05 -16.29 5.47
N THR A 90 13.98 -15.85 6.14
CA THR A 90 13.06 -16.73 6.89
C THR A 90 11.66 -16.81 6.28
N LEU A 91 11.24 -15.80 5.52
CA LEU A 91 9.98 -15.81 4.76
C LEU A 91 10.23 -16.43 3.38
N ILE A 92 10.43 -17.74 3.34
CA ILE A 92 10.74 -18.57 2.17
C ILE A 92 9.88 -19.83 2.16
N GLY A 93 9.91 -20.55 1.04
CA GLY A 93 9.16 -21.78 0.83
C GLY A 93 7.97 -21.56 -0.11
N GLU A 94 7.31 -22.64 -0.51
CA GLU A 94 6.30 -22.68 -1.56
C GLU A 94 5.25 -21.55 -1.41
N ASP A 95 4.72 -21.34 -0.21
CA ASP A 95 3.71 -20.29 0.05
C ASP A 95 4.28 -18.88 -0.11
N TRP A 96 5.46 -18.59 0.48
CA TRP A 96 6.08 -17.27 0.45
C TRP A 96 6.74 -16.91 -0.89
N ASP A 97 7.14 -17.90 -1.68
CA ASP A 97 7.79 -17.70 -2.98
C ASP A 97 6.78 -17.74 -4.14
N SER A 98 5.52 -18.09 -3.87
CA SER A 98 4.42 -17.95 -4.81
C SER A 98 4.17 -16.48 -5.19
N LEU A 99 3.44 -16.25 -6.28
CA LEU A 99 3.04 -14.89 -6.71
C LEU A 99 2.32 -14.13 -5.59
N GLU A 100 1.31 -14.74 -4.97
CA GLU A 100 0.58 -14.14 -3.84
C GLU A 100 1.44 -13.97 -2.59
N GLY A 101 2.39 -14.88 -2.35
CA GLY A 101 3.38 -14.75 -1.28
C GLY A 101 4.29 -13.53 -1.46
N LYS A 102 4.71 -13.26 -2.70
CA LYS A 102 5.46 -12.04 -3.04
C LYS A 102 4.60 -10.79 -2.84
N VAL A 103 3.32 -10.81 -3.24
CA VAL A 103 2.37 -9.71 -2.95
C VAL A 103 2.26 -9.50 -1.44
N ALA A 104 2.08 -10.55 -0.65
CA ALA A 104 2.03 -10.46 0.80
C ALA A 104 3.30 -9.82 1.40
N LYS A 105 4.49 -10.19 0.90
CA LYS A 105 5.76 -9.52 1.29
C LYS A 105 5.76 -8.03 0.95
N VAL A 106 5.23 -7.63 -0.22
CA VAL A 106 5.08 -6.21 -0.59
C VAL A 106 4.18 -5.49 0.40
N LEU A 107 3.02 -6.08 0.74
CA LEU A 107 2.06 -5.49 1.68
C LEU A 107 2.62 -5.35 3.09
N LEU A 108 3.39 -6.34 3.56
CA LEU A 108 4.13 -6.24 4.82
C LEU A 108 5.15 -5.10 4.78
N ALA A 109 5.93 -5.01 3.70
CA ALA A 109 7.03 -4.05 3.59
C ALA A 109 6.55 -2.62 3.34
N ASP A 110 5.43 -2.42 2.62
CA ASP A 110 4.95 -1.08 2.25
C ASP A 110 3.77 -0.60 3.09
N GLN A 111 2.69 -1.35 3.20
CA GLN A 111 1.47 -0.88 3.86
C GLN A 111 1.50 -1.13 5.37
N LEU A 112 1.74 -2.37 5.80
CA LEU A 112 1.69 -2.74 7.21
C LEU A 112 2.86 -2.15 8.00
N SER A 113 4.04 -1.99 7.39
CA SER A 113 5.18 -1.31 8.02
C SER A 113 4.84 0.13 8.42
N ARG A 114 4.08 0.85 7.58
CA ARG A 114 3.65 2.22 7.88
C ARG A 114 2.70 2.30 9.06
N SER A 115 1.80 1.34 9.20
CA SER A 115 0.87 1.27 10.34
C SER A 115 1.57 0.78 11.61
N CYS A 116 2.36 -0.29 11.51
CA CYS A 116 3.06 -0.88 12.69
C CYS A 116 4.09 0.06 13.30
N PHE A 117 4.77 0.88 12.48
CA PHE A 117 5.91 1.70 12.92
C PHE A 117 5.69 3.19 12.69
N ARG A 118 4.42 3.62 12.61
CA ARG A 118 4.06 5.02 12.36
C ARG A 118 4.82 5.99 13.25
N GLY A 119 5.31 7.07 12.66
CA GLY A 119 6.06 8.12 13.37
C GLY A 119 7.51 7.78 13.69
N THR A 120 8.01 6.64 13.22
CA THR A 120 9.42 6.22 13.40
C THR A 120 10.14 6.05 12.05
N ALA A 121 11.47 6.03 12.07
CA ALA A 121 12.26 5.72 10.88
C ALA A 121 12.03 4.28 10.39
N GLU A 122 11.64 3.36 11.28
CA GLU A 122 11.40 1.96 10.93
C GLU A 122 10.29 1.83 9.90
N ALA A 123 9.27 2.72 9.91
CA ALA A 123 8.16 2.72 8.95
C ALA A 123 8.63 2.80 7.48
N PHE A 124 9.74 3.48 7.22
CA PHE A 124 10.28 3.68 5.86
C PHE A 124 11.45 2.74 5.54
N SER A 125 11.92 1.99 6.53
CA SER A 125 13.14 1.19 6.39
C SER A 125 12.98 -0.07 5.54
N TYR A 126 11.75 -0.37 5.11
CA TYR A 126 11.39 -1.51 4.26
C TYR A 126 11.08 -1.09 2.81
N ASP A 127 11.07 0.21 2.48
CA ASP A 127 10.73 0.71 1.15
C ASP A 127 11.61 0.10 0.05
N GLN A 128 12.92 -0.09 0.31
CA GLN A 128 13.82 -0.73 -0.64
C GLN A 128 13.49 -2.21 -0.89
N ILE A 129 12.94 -2.91 0.11
CA ILE A 129 12.51 -4.30 -0.02
C ILE A 129 11.20 -4.33 -0.83
N ALA A 130 10.25 -3.46 -0.51
CA ALA A 130 8.97 -3.36 -1.21
C ALA A 130 9.16 -3.08 -2.69
N LYS A 131 9.94 -2.05 -3.04
CA LYS A 131 10.21 -1.71 -4.46
C LYS A 131 10.91 -2.85 -5.22
N LYS A 132 11.89 -3.52 -4.60
CA LYS A 132 12.57 -4.66 -5.22
C LYS A 132 11.59 -5.78 -5.55
N LEU A 133 10.71 -6.12 -4.59
CA LEU A 133 9.69 -7.15 -4.78
C LEU A 133 8.70 -6.78 -5.90
N VAL A 134 8.26 -5.51 -5.97
CA VAL A 134 7.38 -5.07 -7.08
C VAL A 134 8.12 -5.11 -8.40
N ARG A 135 9.38 -4.67 -8.48
CA ARG A 135 10.18 -4.78 -9.71
C ARG A 135 10.35 -6.24 -10.16
N GLU A 136 10.46 -7.21 -9.23
CA GLU A 136 10.46 -8.63 -9.55
C GLU A 136 9.10 -9.09 -10.12
N LEU A 137 7.98 -8.65 -9.52
CA LEU A 137 6.63 -8.98 -9.98
C LEU A 137 6.31 -8.41 -11.37
N VAL A 138 6.87 -7.26 -11.73
CA VAL A 138 6.65 -6.61 -13.04
C VAL A 138 7.75 -6.91 -14.07
N ALA A 139 8.71 -7.76 -13.73
CA ALA A 139 9.72 -8.23 -14.67
C ALA A 139 9.09 -9.00 -15.84
N VAL A 140 9.76 -9.03 -16.98
CA VAL A 140 9.24 -9.57 -18.25
C VAL A 140 8.70 -11.00 -18.14
N ASP A 141 9.29 -11.81 -17.29
CA ASP A 141 8.93 -13.21 -17.05
C ASP A 141 7.73 -13.41 -16.10
N LEU A 142 7.34 -12.41 -15.33
CA LEU A 142 6.26 -12.49 -14.35
C LEU A 142 5.12 -11.49 -14.58
N ILE A 143 5.30 -10.49 -15.44
CA ILE A 143 4.32 -9.40 -15.58
C ILE A 143 2.94 -9.91 -16.03
N GLU A 144 2.89 -10.85 -16.96
CA GLU A 144 1.61 -11.39 -17.45
C GLU A 144 0.82 -12.07 -16.32
N GLU A 145 1.48 -12.93 -15.53
CA GLU A 145 0.84 -13.58 -14.38
C GLU A 145 0.46 -12.58 -13.29
N THR A 146 1.29 -11.55 -13.09
CA THR A 146 1.00 -10.48 -12.12
C THR A 146 -0.26 -9.70 -12.51
N LEU A 147 -0.46 -9.42 -13.80
CA LEU A 147 -1.65 -8.72 -14.30
C LEU A 147 -2.94 -9.55 -14.22
N GLU A 148 -2.85 -10.86 -14.04
CA GLU A 148 -4.00 -11.75 -13.76
C GLU A 148 -4.45 -11.73 -12.28
N LEU A 149 -3.69 -11.08 -11.40
CA LEU A 149 -4.10 -10.91 -10.01
C LEU A 149 -5.37 -10.06 -9.89
N PRO A 150 -6.23 -10.30 -8.88
CA PRO A 150 -7.40 -9.47 -8.62
C PRO A 150 -7.04 -7.98 -8.50
N ALA A 151 -7.95 -7.10 -8.95
CA ALA A 151 -7.77 -5.65 -8.88
C ALA A 151 -7.43 -5.15 -7.47
N ALA A 152 -7.98 -5.81 -6.43
CA ALA A 152 -7.66 -5.52 -5.03
C ALA A 152 -6.16 -5.67 -4.70
N PHE A 153 -5.48 -6.65 -5.29
CA PHE A 153 -4.04 -6.83 -5.10
C PHE A 153 -3.23 -5.90 -5.99
N LEU A 154 -3.60 -5.82 -7.27
CA LEU A 154 -2.94 -4.94 -8.24
C LEU A 154 -2.95 -3.48 -7.78
N TYR A 155 -4.05 -3.03 -7.17
CA TYR A 155 -4.22 -1.66 -6.71
C TYR A 155 -3.12 -1.21 -5.72
N LEU A 156 -2.62 -2.13 -4.91
CA LEU A 156 -1.66 -1.82 -3.84
C LEU A 156 -0.19 -1.85 -4.30
N LEU A 157 0.13 -2.50 -5.43
CA LEU A 157 1.51 -2.65 -5.89
C LEU A 157 2.20 -1.36 -6.35
N PRO A 158 1.57 -0.46 -7.12
CA PRO A 158 2.22 0.78 -7.57
C PRO A 158 2.65 1.70 -6.41
N TRP A 159 1.99 1.61 -5.26
CA TRP A 159 2.30 2.44 -4.10
C TRP A 159 3.68 2.15 -3.54
N ALA A 160 4.13 0.90 -3.54
CA ALA A 160 5.47 0.54 -3.10
C ALA A 160 6.58 1.22 -3.95
N LEU A 161 6.30 1.46 -5.23
CA LEU A 161 7.18 2.24 -6.11
C LEU A 161 7.02 3.74 -5.89
N ALA A 162 5.79 4.23 -5.73
CA ALA A 162 5.52 5.65 -5.47
C ALA A 162 6.11 6.14 -4.14
N HIS A 163 6.28 5.25 -3.19
CA HIS A 163 6.92 5.56 -1.89
C HIS A 163 8.45 5.59 -1.96
N SER A 164 9.08 5.21 -3.06
CA SER A 164 10.52 5.36 -3.27
C SER A 164 10.90 6.84 -3.45
N GLU A 165 12.07 7.23 -2.97
CA GLU A 165 12.66 8.55 -3.25
C GLU A 165 13.51 8.50 -4.54
N ASP A 166 12.99 7.88 -5.61
CA ASP A 166 13.65 7.67 -6.89
C ASP A 166 12.65 7.92 -8.03
N LEU A 167 12.97 8.83 -8.93
CA LEU A 167 12.10 9.19 -10.06
C LEU A 167 11.88 8.02 -11.04
N GLU A 168 12.88 7.15 -11.21
CA GLU A 168 12.75 5.97 -12.07
C GLU A 168 11.66 5.01 -11.54
N ASP A 169 11.55 4.84 -10.21
CA ASP A 169 10.50 4.01 -9.62
C ASP A 169 9.11 4.58 -9.87
N LEU A 170 8.97 5.91 -9.96
CA LEU A 170 7.69 6.55 -10.33
C LEU A 170 7.33 6.30 -11.80
N ASP A 171 8.32 6.19 -12.70
CA ASP A 171 8.07 5.80 -14.08
C ASP A 171 7.57 4.34 -14.15
N TYR A 172 8.20 3.42 -13.41
CA TYR A 172 7.71 2.05 -13.28
C TYR A 172 6.31 1.98 -12.66
N ALA A 173 6.00 2.81 -11.65
CA ALA A 173 4.66 2.87 -11.06
C ALA A 173 3.60 3.26 -12.10
N ARG A 174 3.89 4.27 -12.93
CA ARG A 174 2.99 4.69 -14.03
C ARG A 174 2.79 3.59 -15.05
N GLU A 175 3.89 2.95 -15.49
CA GLU A 175 3.82 1.84 -16.46
C GLU A 175 2.97 0.68 -15.91
N LEU A 176 3.13 0.32 -14.63
CA LEU A 176 2.33 -0.71 -13.98
C LEU A 176 0.85 -0.32 -13.93
N ILE A 177 0.53 0.94 -13.58
CA ILE A 177 -0.85 1.45 -13.56
C ILE A 177 -1.47 1.34 -14.95
N ASP A 178 -0.74 1.71 -16.00
CA ASP A 178 -1.24 1.68 -17.38
C ASP A 178 -1.50 0.24 -17.85
N LYS A 179 -0.59 -0.69 -17.57
CA LYS A 179 -0.75 -2.12 -17.87
C LYS A 179 -1.90 -2.75 -17.08
N ALA A 180 -2.01 -2.48 -15.78
CA ALA A 180 -3.09 -2.99 -14.95
C ALA A 180 -4.45 -2.43 -15.38
N ALA A 181 -4.53 -1.15 -15.79
CA ALA A 181 -5.75 -0.56 -16.30
C ALA A 181 -6.19 -1.17 -17.66
N ALA A 182 -5.23 -1.60 -18.47
CA ALA A 182 -5.53 -2.26 -19.74
C ALA A 182 -6.01 -3.72 -19.54
N SER A 183 -5.57 -4.40 -18.49
CA SER A 183 -5.91 -5.82 -18.21
C SER A 183 -7.11 -5.99 -17.29
N SER A 184 -7.38 -5.06 -16.36
CA SER A 184 -8.47 -5.16 -15.37
C SER A 184 -9.43 -3.96 -15.49
N PRO A 185 -10.70 -4.18 -15.93
CA PRO A 185 -11.71 -3.13 -15.96
C PRO A 185 -11.96 -2.48 -14.58
N SER A 186 -11.96 -3.28 -13.51
CA SER A 186 -12.17 -2.79 -12.15
C SER A 186 -11.01 -1.94 -11.66
N PHE A 187 -9.77 -2.29 -12.01
CA PHE A 187 -8.60 -1.45 -11.74
C PHE A 187 -8.65 -0.16 -12.55
N SER A 188 -9.10 -0.22 -13.81
CA SER A 188 -9.18 0.95 -14.71
C SER A 188 -9.98 2.12 -14.11
N LEU A 189 -11.02 1.84 -13.32
CA LEU A 189 -11.85 2.85 -12.66
C LEU A 189 -11.05 3.71 -11.67
N PHE A 190 -9.96 3.21 -11.14
CA PHE A 190 -9.10 3.90 -10.16
C PHE A 190 -7.75 4.35 -10.73
N SER A 191 -7.50 4.06 -12.02
CA SER A 191 -6.20 4.33 -12.66
C SER A 191 -5.85 5.82 -12.67
N ASP A 192 -6.82 6.70 -12.95
CA ASP A 192 -6.58 8.15 -12.98
C ASP A 192 -6.24 8.70 -11.59
N ARG A 193 -6.89 8.18 -10.54
CA ARG A 193 -6.53 8.53 -9.17
C ARG A 193 -5.09 8.11 -8.85
N ASN A 194 -4.72 6.88 -9.19
CA ASN A 194 -3.36 6.39 -8.98
C ASN A 194 -2.33 7.21 -9.77
N ARG A 195 -2.63 7.56 -11.04
CA ARG A 195 -1.75 8.42 -11.86
C ARG A 195 -1.57 9.80 -11.24
N ARG A 196 -2.66 10.43 -10.77
CA ARG A 196 -2.58 11.74 -10.07
C ARG A 196 -1.71 11.67 -8.83
N ALA A 197 -1.88 10.62 -8.01
CA ALA A 197 -1.09 10.45 -6.81
C ALA A 197 0.41 10.21 -7.12
N VAL A 198 0.74 9.39 -8.11
CA VAL A 198 2.12 9.21 -8.57
C VAL A 198 2.71 10.53 -9.09
N GLU A 199 1.91 11.33 -9.82
CA GLU A 199 2.34 12.64 -10.31
C GLU A 199 2.61 13.63 -9.16
N GLN A 200 1.76 13.66 -8.12
CA GLN A 200 2.02 14.46 -6.93
C GLN A 200 3.34 14.06 -6.24
N HIS A 201 3.62 12.77 -6.13
CA HIS A 201 4.89 12.27 -5.58
C HIS A 201 6.07 12.71 -6.47
N ARG A 202 5.93 12.64 -7.80
CA ARG A 202 6.94 13.08 -8.76
C ARG A 202 7.29 14.56 -8.57
N GLN A 203 6.29 15.43 -8.52
CA GLN A 203 6.49 16.89 -8.34
C GLN A 203 7.28 17.20 -7.06
N VAL A 204 7.02 16.47 -5.98
CA VAL A 204 7.76 16.62 -4.73
C VAL A 204 9.21 16.16 -4.88
N LEU A 205 9.45 15.02 -5.55
CA LEU A 205 10.81 14.52 -5.78
C LEU A 205 11.60 15.40 -6.77
N GLU A 206 10.97 15.90 -7.83
CA GLU A 206 11.60 16.84 -8.76
C GLU A 206 12.00 18.14 -8.07
N LYS A 207 11.17 18.61 -7.13
CA LYS A 207 11.43 19.84 -6.38
C LYS A 207 12.50 19.68 -5.31
N PHE A 208 12.43 18.61 -4.51
CA PHE A 208 13.26 18.47 -3.29
C PHE A 208 14.28 17.34 -3.36
N GLY A 209 14.20 16.45 -4.33
CA GLY A 209 15.02 15.23 -4.43
C GLY A 209 14.72 14.17 -3.35
N ARG A 210 13.72 14.43 -2.52
CA ARG A 210 13.29 13.56 -1.40
C ARG A 210 11.90 13.95 -0.92
N TYR A 211 11.33 13.14 -0.01
CA TYR A 211 10.06 13.46 0.64
C TYR A 211 10.28 14.22 1.97
N PRO A 212 10.04 15.55 2.03
CA PRO A 212 10.32 16.37 3.23
C PRO A 212 9.53 15.94 4.47
N HIS A 213 8.30 15.42 4.31
CA HIS A 213 7.46 14.94 5.42
C HIS A 213 8.10 13.79 6.23
N ARG A 214 9.10 13.10 5.68
CA ARG A 214 9.86 12.02 6.33
C ARG A 214 11.09 12.52 7.10
N ASN A 215 11.49 13.78 6.88
CA ASN A 215 12.77 14.29 7.39
C ASN A 215 12.90 14.15 8.91
N LYS A 216 11.84 14.49 9.66
CA LYS A 216 11.84 14.38 11.12
C LYS A 216 12.13 12.95 11.58
N GLN A 217 11.43 11.96 11.02
CA GLN A 217 11.57 10.55 11.39
C GLN A 217 12.92 9.97 10.98
N LEU A 218 13.46 10.45 9.84
CA LEU A 218 14.75 10.00 9.30
C LEU A 218 15.95 10.80 9.82
N GLY A 219 15.74 11.72 10.79
CA GLY A 219 16.81 12.54 11.34
C GLY A 219 17.42 13.52 10.35
N ARG A 220 16.69 13.91 9.30
CA ARG A 220 17.12 14.87 8.28
C ARG A 220 16.70 16.28 8.66
N ASN A 221 17.57 17.26 8.45
CA ASN A 221 17.21 18.67 8.61
C ASN A 221 16.42 19.16 7.39
N ASN A 222 15.37 19.94 7.64
CA ASN A 222 14.64 20.61 6.59
C ASN A 222 15.46 21.80 6.05
N THR A 223 15.44 21.98 4.73
CA THR A 223 15.83 23.26 4.13
C THR A 223 14.75 24.32 4.42
N PRO A 224 15.04 25.64 4.29
CA PRO A 224 14.01 26.67 4.44
C PRO A 224 12.81 26.46 3.51
N GLU A 225 13.06 26.00 2.28
CA GLU A 225 12.02 25.74 1.29
C GLU A 225 11.15 24.52 1.64
N GLU A 226 11.78 23.42 2.12
CA GLU A 226 11.05 22.25 2.62
C GLU A 226 10.20 22.60 3.84
N LYS A 227 10.72 23.46 4.74
CA LYS A 227 9.97 23.94 5.91
C LYS A 227 8.73 24.74 5.47
N ALA A 228 8.90 25.69 4.55
CA ALA A 228 7.79 26.48 4.03
C ALA A 228 6.73 25.59 3.36
N TRP A 229 7.15 24.55 2.60
CA TRP A 229 6.23 23.60 1.98
C TRP A 229 5.46 22.76 3.01
N LEU A 230 6.11 22.32 4.10
CA LEU A 230 5.47 21.53 5.17
C LEU A 230 4.50 22.38 6.02
N GLU A 231 4.68 23.69 6.09
CA GLU A 231 3.83 24.64 6.83
C GLU A 231 2.59 25.07 6.01
N ASP A 232 2.60 24.90 4.70
CA ASP A 232 1.48 25.22 3.80
C ASP A 232 0.46 24.07 3.75
N THR A 233 -0.24 23.86 4.87
CA THR A 233 -1.15 22.72 5.05
C THR A 233 -2.36 22.76 4.12
N GLU A 234 -2.71 23.88 3.52
CA GLU A 234 -3.81 24.02 2.56
C GLU A 234 -3.46 23.41 1.20
N ASN A 235 -2.19 23.53 0.78
CA ASN A 235 -1.69 23.02 -0.49
C ASN A 235 -0.85 21.74 -0.34
N LEU A 236 -0.63 21.29 0.89
CA LEU A 236 0.13 20.08 1.17
C LEU A 236 -0.70 18.84 0.80
N PRO A 237 -0.15 17.86 0.03
CA PRO A 237 -0.84 16.61 -0.23
C PRO A 237 -1.23 15.89 1.06
N VAL A 238 -2.37 15.19 1.07
CA VAL A 238 -2.86 14.46 2.24
C VAL A 238 -1.84 13.46 2.76
N TRP A 239 -1.17 12.73 1.87
CA TRP A 239 -0.13 11.76 2.23
C TRP A 239 1.10 12.41 2.89
N ALA A 240 1.28 13.72 2.75
CA ALA A 240 2.32 14.49 3.42
C ALA A 240 1.83 15.23 4.69
N GLY A 241 0.56 15.06 5.07
CA GLY A 241 -0.06 15.68 6.24
C GLY A 241 -0.95 16.88 5.96
N GLY A 242 -1.34 17.10 4.70
CA GLY A 242 -2.26 18.17 4.31
C GLY A 242 -3.72 17.90 4.66
N ASN A 243 -4.55 18.93 4.49
CA ASN A 243 -5.96 18.96 4.88
C ASN A 243 -6.94 18.78 3.72
N LEU A 244 -6.52 18.25 2.56
CA LEU A 244 -7.44 17.98 1.46
C LEU A 244 -8.59 17.07 1.94
N SER A 245 -9.82 17.35 1.46
CA SER A 245 -10.98 16.55 1.86
C SER A 245 -10.87 15.10 1.37
N ILE A 246 -11.49 14.17 2.11
CA ILE A 246 -11.55 12.74 1.71
C ILE A 246 -12.22 12.59 0.33
N GLU A 247 -13.17 13.46 -0.02
CA GLU A 247 -13.88 13.47 -1.30
C GLU A 247 -12.94 13.78 -2.49
N GLU A 248 -11.98 14.68 -2.33
CA GLU A 248 -10.96 14.96 -3.35
C GLU A 248 -9.94 13.82 -3.52
N ASN A 249 -9.84 12.93 -2.54
CA ASN A 249 -9.00 11.75 -2.59
C ASN A 249 -9.68 10.52 -3.22
N ILE A 250 -11.02 10.49 -3.28
CA ILE A 250 -11.81 9.33 -3.74
C ILE A 250 -12.36 9.53 -5.16
N THR A 251 -12.48 10.77 -5.61
CA THR A 251 -12.85 11.14 -6.99
C THR A 251 -11.64 11.25 -7.90
#